data_8dbb38be2510cf0d99fc6044bf475907
#
_entry.id   8dbb38be2510cf0d99fc6044bf475907
#
_cell.length_a   1.000
_cell.length_b   1.000
_cell.length_c   1.000
_cell.angle_alpha   90.00
_cell.angle_beta   90.00
_cell.angle_gamma   90.00
#
_symmetry.space_group_name_H-M   'P 1'
#
loop_
_entity.id
_entity.type
_entity.pdbx_description
1 polymer ?
#
loop_
_entity_poly.entity_id
_entity_poly.type
_entity_poly.pdbx_seq_one_letter_code
_entity_poly.pdbx_strand_id
1 'polypeptide(L)'
;IEVKETGKMIGTIDLRVNETNNIGELGYVLNRAFWGNGYMPEAATALVELGFAKMKLMRIFALHDQDNPASGRVMEKIGFTYEGTLPNARISKGKIVTDVYRGMTLETWQNRQK
;
A
#
# COMPACT_ATOMS: atom_id res chain seq x y z
N ILE A 1 -6.65 -11.38 -0.15
CA ILE A 1 -5.73 -12.16 -1.00
C ILE A 1 -5.83 -13.63 -0.63
N GLU A 2 -5.94 -14.44 -1.64
CA GLU A 2 -6.09 -15.88 -1.47
C GLU A 2 -5.04 -16.63 -2.28
N VAL A 3 -4.40 -17.63 -1.66
CA VAL A 3 -3.45 -18.49 -2.34
C VAL A 3 -4.22 -19.63 -3.00
N LYS A 4 -4.14 -19.72 -4.32
CA LYS A 4 -4.93 -20.68 -5.08
C LYS A 4 -4.69 -22.14 -4.70
N GLU A 5 -3.45 -22.52 -4.46
CA GLU A 5 -3.12 -23.90 -4.11
C GLU A 5 -3.74 -24.37 -2.79
N THR A 6 -3.94 -23.44 -1.86
CA THR A 6 -4.45 -23.79 -0.55
C THR A 6 -5.89 -23.32 -0.32
N GLY A 7 -6.37 -22.38 -1.14
CA GLY A 7 -7.67 -21.74 -0.94
C GLY A 7 -7.75 -20.92 0.34
N LYS A 8 -6.62 -20.67 0.99
CA LYS A 8 -6.57 -20.02 2.30
C LYS A 8 -6.36 -18.52 2.16
N MET A 9 -7.16 -17.74 2.89
CA MET A 9 -6.99 -16.29 2.92
C MET A 9 -5.71 -15.92 3.67
N ILE A 10 -4.78 -15.27 3.00
CA ILE A 10 -3.51 -14.85 3.61
C ILE A 10 -3.48 -13.37 3.94
N GLY A 11 -4.47 -12.62 3.50
CA GLY A 11 -4.59 -11.21 3.80
C GLY A 11 -5.61 -10.53 2.91
N THR A 12 -5.76 -9.24 3.06
CA THR A 12 -6.65 -8.42 2.23
C THR A 12 -5.88 -7.23 1.70
N ILE A 13 -6.27 -6.76 0.51
CA ILE A 13 -5.74 -5.55 -0.07
C ILE A 13 -6.87 -4.83 -0.78
N ASP A 14 -6.92 -3.49 -0.64
CA ASP A 14 -7.91 -2.67 -1.30
C ASP A 14 -7.32 -1.34 -1.72
N LEU A 15 -8.00 -0.68 -2.63
CA LEU A 15 -7.65 0.66 -3.08
C LEU A 15 -8.88 1.55 -2.86
N ARG A 16 -8.77 2.48 -1.92
CA ARG A 16 -9.83 3.43 -1.61
C ARG A 16 -9.62 4.70 -2.40
N VAL A 17 -10.58 5.08 -3.22
CA VAL A 17 -10.45 6.20 -4.15
C VAL A 17 -11.19 7.41 -3.64
N ASN A 18 -10.50 8.54 -3.59
CA ASN A 18 -11.09 9.85 -3.39
C ASN A 18 -11.32 10.47 -4.76
N GLU A 19 -12.55 10.41 -5.25
CA GLU A 19 -12.89 10.88 -6.59
C GLU A 19 -12.72 12.39 -6.77
N THR A 20 -12.94 13.15 -5.71
CA THR A 20 -12.81 14.61 -5.77
C THR A 20 -11.37 15.02 -6.07
N ASN A 21 -10.40 14.36 -5.44
CA ASN A 21 -8.99 14.69 -5.61
C ASN A 21 -8.27 13.76 -6.57
N ASN A 22 -8.94 12.71 -7.04
CA ASN A 22 -8.38 11.72 -7.96
C ASN A 22 -7.13 11.05 -7.38
N ILE A 23 -7.20 10.66 -6.11
CA ILE A 23 -6.12 10.05 -5.34
C ILE A 23 -6.61 8.73 -4.75
N GLY A 24 -5.76 7.73 -4.73
CA GLY A 24 -6.08 6.44 -4.12
C GLY A 24 -5.23 6.16 -2.89
N GLU A 25 -5.83 5.53 -1.90
CA GLU A 25 -5.12 5.04 -0.73
C GLU A 25 -5.12 3.51 -0.77
N LEU A 26 -3.91 2.94 -0.80
CA LEU A 26 -3.72 1.50 -0.79
C LEU A 26 -3.73 1.01 0.65
N GLY A 27 -4.70 0.15 0.97
CA GLY A 27 -4.78 -0.48 2.29
C GLY A 27 -4.56 -1.97 2.17
N TYR A 28 -3.90 -2.57 3.16
CA TYR A 28 -3.72 -4.00 3.16
C TYR A 28 -3.48 -4.56 4.56
N VAL A 29 -3.88 -5.80 4.75
CA VAL A 29 -3.60 -6.60 5.94
C VAL A 29 -3.08 -7.95 5.46
N LEU A 30 -1.97 -8.40 6.01
CA LEU A 30 -1.35 -9.66 5.64
C LEU A 30 -1.19 -10.54 6.87
N ASN A 31 -1.60 -11.79 6.77
CA ASN A 31 -1.34 -12.77 7.81
C ASN A 31 0.17 -12.93 7.97
N ARG A 32 0.66 -12.74 9.20
CA ARG A 32 2.09 -12.76 9.50
C ARG A 32 2.82 -14.02 9.00
N ALA A 33 2.15 -15.15 8.98
CA ALA A 33 2.74 -16.41 8.54
C ALA A 33 3.20 -16.40 7.08
N PHE A 34 2.68 -15.45 6.28
CA PHE A 34 2.98 -15.34 4.85
C PHE A 34 3.84 -14.13 4.50
N TRP A 35 4.34 -13.42 5.51
CA TRP A 35 5.23 -12.28 5.27
C TRP A 35 6.52 -12.76 4.61
N GLY A 36 6.98 -12.01 3.62
CA GLY A 36 8.22 -12.33 2.93
C GLY A 36 8.08 -13.27 1.74
N ASN A 37 6.89 -13.78 1.48
CA ASN A 37 6.63 -14.72 0.38
C ASN A 37 6.34 -14.05 -0.97
N GLY A 38 6.34 -12.72 -1.02
CA GLY A 38 6.13 -11.98 -2.26
C GLY A 38 4.69 -11.80 -2.71
N TYR A 39 3.73 -12.41 -2.04
CA TYR A 39 2.32 -12.33 -2.45
C TYR A 39 1.76 -10.91 -2.35
N MET A 40 2.07 -10.20 -1.25
CA MET A 40 1.54 -8.86 -1.05
C MET A 40 2.15 -7.84 -2.03
N PRO A 41 3.47 -7.80 -2.25
CA PRO A 41 4.04 -6.89 -3.25
C PRO A 41 3.47 -7.12 -4.64
N GLU A 42 3.26 -8.37 -5.04
CA GLU A 42 2.69 -8.72 -6.34
C GLU A 42 1.26 -8.21 -6.48
N ALA A 43 0.41 -8.49 -5.49
CA ALA A 43 -0.97 -8.04 -5.48
C ALA A 43 -1.07 -6.52 -5.44
N ALA A 44 -0.23 -5.87 -4.63
CA ALA A 44 -0.20 -4.41 -4.52
C ALA A 44 0.21 -3.77 -5.84
N THR A 45 1.22 -4.32 -6.51
CA THR A 45 1.67 -3.82 -7.82
C THR A 45 0.54 -3.88 -8.85
N ALA A 46 -0.18 -4.99 -8.90
CA ALA A 46 -1.31 -5.14 -9.83
C ALA A 46 -2.40 -4.10 -9.56
N LEU A 47 -2.70 -3.85 -8.29
CA LEU A 47 -3.73 -2.89 -7.91
C LEU A 47 -3.29 -1.45 -8.21
N VAL A 48 -2.02 -1.12 -7.99
CA VAL A 48 -1.45 0.18 -8.33
C VAL A 48 -1.53 0.42 -9.85
N GLU A 49 -1.18 -0.59 -10.66
CA GLU A 49 -1.29 -0.49 -12.11
C GLU A 49 -2.72 -0.24 -12.55
N LEU A 50 -3.69 -0.94 -11.94
CA LEU A 50 -5.09 -0.72 -12.22
C LEU A 50 -5.50 0.73 -11.91
N GLY A 51 -5.06 1.25 -10.76
CA GLY A 51 -5.39 2.61 -10.34
C GLY A 51 -4.87 3.66 -11.32
N PHE A 52 -3.63 3.54 -11.75
CA PHE A 52 -3.04 4.52 -12.67
C PHE A 52 -3.53 4.32 -14.12
N ALA A 53 -3.57 3.08 -14.60
CA ALA A 53 -3.89 2.80 -15.99
C ALA A 53 -5.37 2.92 -16.31
N LYS A 54 -6.24 2.38 -15.45
CA LYS A 54 -7.68 2.31 -15.70
C LYS A 54 -8.46 3.43 -15.03
N MET A 55 -8.12 3.74 -13.79
CA MET A 55 -8.84 4.76 -13.01
C MET A 55 -8.22 6.14 -13.18
N LYS A 56 -7.03 6.21 -13.78
CA LYS A 56 -6.33 7.46 -14.10
C LYS A 56 -6.10 8.34 -12.87
N LEU A 57 -5.78 7.70 -11.75
CA LEU A 57 -5.46 8.42 -10.52
C LEU A 57 -4.16 9.19 -10.70
N MET A 58 -4.03 10.33 -10.03
CA MET A 58 -2.81 11.13 -10.11
C MET A 58 -1.80 10.79 -9.01
N ARG A 59 -2.25 10.12 -7.95
CA ARG A 59 -1.38 9.70 -6.86
C ARG A 59 -2.01 8.50 -6.14
N ILE A 60 -1.16 7.55 -5.78
CA ILE A 60 -1.57 6.44 -4.90
C ILE A 60 -0.59 6.43 -3.75
N PHE A 61 -1.11 6.38 -2.53
CA PHE A 61 -0.29 6.39 -1.32
C PHE A 61 -0.74 5.30 -0.36
N ALA A 62 0.10 5.03 0.60
CA ALA A 62 -0.20 4.12 1.70
C ALA A 62 0.47 4.65 2.96
N LEU A 63 -0.01 4.23 4.11
CA LEU A 63 0.61 4.60 5.37
C LEU A 63 0.77 3.36 6.24
N HIS A 64 1.75 3.42 7.13
CA HIS A 64 1.97 2.33 8.08
C HIS A 64 2.42 2.91 9.41
N ASP A 65 2.20 2.13 10.47
CA ASP A 65 2.71 2.45 11.80
C ASP A 65 4.24 2.44 11.74
N GLN A 66 4.87 3.45 12.31
CA GLN A 66 6.32 3.55 12.41
C GLN A 66 6.94 2.28 13.03
N ASP A 67 6.22 1.65 13.95
CA ASP A 67 6.66 0.42 14.61
C ASP A 67 6.41 -0.84 13.78
N ASN A 68 5.92 -0.70 12.55
CA ASN A 68 5.68 -1.82 11.64
C ASN A 68 6.53 -1.70 10.37
N PRO A 69 7.84 -1.99 10.46
CA PRO A 69 8.73 -1.86 9.31
C PRO A 69 8.44 -2.84 8.18
N ALA A 70 7.75 -3.95 8.47
CA ALA A 70 7.40 -4.93 7.44
C ALA A 70 6.48 -4.31 6.39
N SER A 71 5.49 -3.51 6.82
CA SER A 71 4.61 -2.77 5.89
C SER A 71 5.41 -1.80 5.04
N GLY A 72 6.35 -1.08 5.63
CA GLY A 72 7.22 -0.16 4.89
C GLY A 72 8.03 -0.87 3.83
N ARG A 73 8.53 -2.06 4.12
CA ARG A 73 9.29 -2.84 3.14
C ARG A 73 8.44 -3.27 1.95
N VAL A 74 7.18 -3.63 2.18
CA VAL A 74 6.25 -3.95 1.09
C VAL A 74 6.07 -2.73 0.18
N MET A 75 5.85 -1.56 0.77
CA MET A 75 5.67 -0.33 0.01
C MET A 75 6.91 0.03 -0.81
N GLU A 76 8.09 -0.16 -0.26
CA GLU A 76 9.34 0.07 -0.99
C GLU A 76 9.49 -0.88 -2.17
N LYS A 77 9.12 -2.15 -1.99
CA LYS A 77 9.20 -3.15 -3.08
C LYS A 77 8.31 -2.80 -4.26
N ILE A 78 7.17 -2.19 -4.03
CA ILE A 78 6.28 -1.79 -5.12
C ILE A 78 6.63 -0.42 -5.70
N GLY A 79 7.68 0.21 -5.19
CA GLY A 79 8.20 1.46 -5.74
C GLY A 79 7.68 2.72 -5.07
N PHE A 80 6.97 2.61 -3.96
CA PHE A 80 6.52 3.78 -3.21
C PHE A 80 7.72 4.39 -2.49
N THR A 81 7.78 5.72 -2.52
CA THR A 81 8.83 6.47 -1.85
C THR A 81 8.31 7.14 -0.60
N TYR A 82 9.22 7.43 0.33
CA TYR A 82 8.88 8.10 1.57
C TYR A 82 8.31 9.50 1.29
N GLU A 83 7.16 9.82 1.89
CA GLU A 83 6.50 11.12 1.70
C GLU A 83 6.45 11.96 2.97
N GLY A 84 6.50 11.34 4.13
CA GLY A 84 6.47 12.07 5.38
C GLY A 84 6.09 11.20 6.57
N THR A 85 6.26 11.78 7.76
CA THR A 85 5.93 11.12 9.02
C THR A 85 5.00 12.04 9.79
N LEU A 86 3.87 11.50 10.26
CA LEU A 86 2.88 12.24 11.04
C LEU A 86 2.89 11.71 12.48
N PRO A 87 3.53 12.42 13.42
CA PRO A 87 3.55 11.97 14.81
C PRO A 87 2.18 12.14 15.45
N ASN A 88 1.85 11.22 16.35
CA ASN A 88 0.57 11.24 17.07
C ASN A 88 -0.63 11.33 16.11
N ALA A 89 -0.59 10.52 15.04
CA ALA A 89 -1.57 10.60 13.97
C ALA A 89 -2.93 10.03 14.36
N ARG A 90 -2.94 9.01 15.23
CA ARG A 90 -4.16 8.32 15.61
C ARG A 90 -3.94 7.48 16.87
N ILE A 91 -5.04 6.99 17.42
CA ILE A 91 -5.01 6.05 18.53
C ILE A 91 -5.48 4.70 17.99
N SER A 92 -4.67 3.67 18.20
CA SER A 92 -4.99 2.31 17.80
C SER A 92 -4.79 1.37 18.99
N LYS A 93 -5.83 0.66 19.39
CA LYS A 93 -5.79 -0.28 20.51
C LYS A 93 -5.25 0.38 21.79
N GLY A 94 -5.68 1.62 22.04
CA GLY A 94 -5.28 2.38 23.23
C GLY A 94 -3.86 2.96 23.17
N LYS A 95 -3.19 2.85 22.04
CA LYS A 95 -1.82 3.33 21.86
C LYS A 95 -1.77 4.47 20.84
N ILE A 96 -0.99 5.49 21.13
CA ILE A 96 -0.74 6.59 20.19
C ILE A 96 0.21 6.10 19.10
N VAL A 97 -0.18 6.30 17.85
CA VAL A 97 0.55 5.78 16.69
C VAL A 97 1.10 6.94 15.86
N THR A 98 2.36 6.80 15.44
CA THR A 98 3.00 7.68 14.45
C THR A 98 2.93 6.98 13.10
N ASP A 99 2.33 7.64 12.11
CA ASP A 99 2.17 7.07 10.78
C ASP A 99 3.24 7.57 9.82
N VAL A 100 3.76 6.66 8.99
CA VAL A 100 4.69 6.96 7.92
C VAL A 100 3.93 6.87 6.60
N TYR A 101 4.02 7.92 5.79
CA TYR A 101 3.36 8.00 4.48
C TYR A 101 4.35 7.69 3.38
N ARG A 102 3.95 6.83 2.45
CA ARG A 102 4.72 6.48 1.26
C ARG A 102 3.78 6.48 0.08
N GLY A 103 4.29 6.83 -1.11
CA GLY A 103 3.41 6.89 -2.27
C GLY A 103 4.13 6.99 -3.59
N MET A 104 3.33 7.09 -4.64
CA MET A 104 3.80 7.21 -6.02
C MET A 104 2.85 8.13 -6.77
N THR A 105 3.40 9.04 -7.56
CA THR A 105 2.61 9.90 -8.43
C THR A 105 2.42 9.25 -9.80
N LEU A 106 1.41 9.72 -10.55
CA LEU A 106 1.19 9.26 -11.92
C LEU A 106 2.44 9.45 -12.78
N GLU A 107 3.10 10.60 -12.64
CA GLU A 107 4.32 10.89 -13.39
C GLU A 107 5.41 9.86 -13.11
N THR A 108 5.64 9.52 -11.84
CA THR A 108 6.64 8.52 -11.48
C THR A 108 6.28 7.15 -12.07
N TRP A 109 5.01 6.77 -12.00
CA TRP A 109 4.55 5.49 -12.55
C TRP A 109 4.75 5.45 -14.07
N GLN A 110 4.41 6.52 -14.77
CA GLN A 110 4.60 6.61 -16.23
C GLN A 110 6.07 6.47 -16.61
N ASN A 111 6.96 7.10 -15.86
CA ASN A 111 8.40 7.02 -16.11
C ASN A 111 8.94 5.61 -15.93
N ARG A 112 8.36 4.84 -15.03
CA ARG A 112 8.77 3.45 -14.80
C ARG A 112 8.34 2.50 -15.93
N GLN A 113 7.34 2.89 -16.72
CA GLN A 113 6.83 2.08 -17.83
C GLN A 113 7.64 2.23 -19.10
N LYS A 114 8.58 3.15 -19.15
CA LYS A 114 9.42 3.41 -20.31
C LYS A 114 10.58 2.42 -20.43
#